data_22badde4294ccc4d004ba882008361c9
#
_entry.id   22badde4294ccc4d004ba882008361c9
#
_cell.length_a   1.000
_cell.length_b   1.000
_cell.length_c   1.000
_cell.angle_alpha   90.00
_cell.angle_beta   90.00
_cell.angle_gamma   90.00
#
_symmetry.space_group_name_H-M   'P 1'
#
loop_
_entity.id
_entity.type
_entity.pdbx_description
1 polymer ?
#
loop_
_entity_poly.entity_id
_entity_poly.type
_entity_poly.pdbx_seq_one_letter_code
_entity_poly.pdbx_strand_id
1 'polypeptide(L)'
;MIRISVILGSVLFILFSCNKKSEKDILINFYKKGKFNGIVLIVEKGKIICDTALGYKNFEDKKLMTKDTPFCIASVTKPFTATAIMLLQQEHKLSFDDKASQYLMDLPEYAQNISIRQLLNHTSGLKDYENVLISDNRITNEDVLAFLKKQPGLTFPSGSQFEYCNSGYIILGQIIEAVSGQSYKNFIQNRIFAPLNMQNSFVFDAQTVPPSDIAKAYDIDKKPDDYFLLTLGDGGIYSTTWDLYKFDQALRKHQLLNKENTKIMYELPVLKNGKTSDYAFGWYISDDTAMHTGGINGFRSIIWRDLSDNTCIIALTNQGDAFPVYQFLETEKKSIRKRK
;
A
#
# COMPACT_ATOMS: atom_id res chain seq x y z
N MET A 1 1.96 85.73 2.71
CA MET A 1 1.70 84.58 1.81
C MET A 1 2.62 83.43 2.24
N ILE A 2 2.05 82.54 3.00
CA ILE A 2 2.78 81.34 3.55
C ILE A 2 2.48 80.16 2.61
N ARG A 3 3.49 79.65 1.95
CA ARG A 3 3.36 78.42 1.14
C ARG A 3 3.52 77.20 2.04
N ILE A 4 2.47 76.42 2.13
CA ILE A 4 2.49 75.09 2.81
C ILE A 4 2.85 74.04 1.75
N SER A 5 4.02 73.43 1.89
CA SER A 5 4.44 72.27 1.10
C SER A 5 3.90 71.00 1.75
N VAL A 6 2.99 70.33 1.04
CA VAL A 6 2.50 69.00 1.40
C VAL A 6 3.49 67.96 0.91
N ILE A 7 4.15 67.28 1.81
CA ILE A 7 4.99 66.09 1.47
C ILE A 7 4.07 64.90 1.44
N LEU A 8 3.80 64.33 0.23
CA LEU A 8 3.13 63.07 0.03
C LEU A 8 4.16 61.95 0.29
N GLY A 9 4.05 61.34 1.48
CA GLY A 9 4.79 60.14 1.79
C GLY A 9 4.16 58.92 1.08
N SER A 10 4.82 58.42 0.04
CA SER A 10 4.46 57.15 -0.60
C SER A 10 4.82 55.99 0.32
N VAL A 11 3.82 55.37 0.94
CA VAL A 11 3.98 54.09 1.66
C VAL A 11 4.08 52.99 0.63
N LEU A 12 5.31 52.53 0.40
CA LEU A 12 5.60 51.36 -0.44
C LEU A 12 5.15 50.09 0.31
N PHE A 13 3.97 49.57 -0.02
CA PHE A 13 3.54 48.23 0.42
C PHE A 13 4.43 47.21 -0.27
N ILE A 14 5.47 46.75 0.39
CA ILE A 14 6.22 45.54 0.00
C ILE A 14 5.30 44.37 0.27
N LEU A 15 4.55 43.93 -0.75
CA LEU A 15 3.88 42.64 -0.73
C LEU A 15 4.97 41.54 -0.73
N PHE A 16 5.30 41.06 0.44
CA PHE A 16 6.00 39.78 0.55
C PHE A 16 5.08 38.70 0.01
N SER A 17 5.14 38.44 -1.29
CA SER A 17 4.59 37.24 -1.91
C SER A 17 5.39 36.06 -1.35
N CYS A 18 4.90 35.47 -0.30
CA CYS A 18 5.38 34.18 0.17
C CYS A 18 5.00 33.17 -0.93
N ASN A 19 5.92 32.91 -1.87
CA ASN A 19 5.75 31.87 -2.89
C ASN A 19 5.67 30.53 -2.17
N LYS A 20 4.46 30.12 -1.77
CA LYS A 20 4.19 28.76 -1.29
C LYS A 20 4.50 27.82 -2.45
N LYS A 21 5.52 26.98 -2.31
CA LYS A 21 5.81 25.92 -3.26
C LYS A 21 4.55 25.05 -3.39
N SER A 22 4.13 24.83 -4.63
CA SER A 22 3.05 23.88 -4.90
C SER A 22 3.55 22.45 -4.70
N GLU A 23 2.65 21.49 -4.48
CA GLU A 23 2.98 20.06 -4.39
C GLU A 23 3.72 19.60 -5.66
N LYS A 24 3.33 20.13 -6.81
CA LYS A 24 4.03 19.88 -8.06
C LYS A 24 5.48 20.36 -8.03
N ASP A 25 5.77 21.52 -7.41
CA ASP A 25 7.15 22.01 -7.27
C ASP A 25 7.97 21.15 -6.33
N ILE A 26 7.36 20.64 -5.26
CA ILE A 26 7.99 19.68 -4.34
C ILE A 26 8.38 18.42 -5.11
N LEU A 27 7.44 17.83 -5.82
CA LEU A 27 7.64 16.61 -6.61
C LEU A 27 8.69 16.80 -7.71
N ILE A 28 8.64 17.92 -8.45
CA ILE A 28 9.64 18.27 -9.47
C ILE A 28 11.04 18.38 -8.85
N ASN A 29 11.16 18.89 -7.62
CA ASN A 29 12.45 18.96 -6.93
C ASN A 29 13.00 17.56 -6.59
N PHE A 30 12.14 16.63 -6.15
CA PHE A 30 12.55 15.22 -5.95
C PHE A 30 13.00 14.60 -7.28
N TYR A 31 12.25 14.79 -8.35
CA TYR A 31 12.59 14.29 -9.68
C TYR A 31 13.93 14.86 -10.20
N LYS A 32 14.12 16.19 -10.14
CA LYS A 32 15.38 16.84 -10.58
C LYS A 32 16.59 16.37 -9.80
N LYS A 33 16.41 15.95 -8.55
CA LYS A 33 17.49 15.38 -7.72
C LYS A 33 17.72 13.89 -7.96
N GLY A 34 17.03 13.26 -8.93
CA GLY A 34 17.10 11.83 -9.18
C GLY A 34 16.51 10.96 -8.05
N LYS A 35 15.66 11.56 -7.18
CA LYS A 35 15.06 10.89 -6.02
C LYS A 35 13.64 10.45 -6.25
N PHE A 36 13.11 10.58 -7.46
CA PHE A 36 11.77 10.15 -7.83
C PHE A 36 11.68 9.92 -9.34
N ASN A 37 11.08 8.82 -9.75
CA ASN A 37 10.68 8.52 -11.11
C ASN A 37 9.39 7.69 -11.02
N GLY A 38 8.22 8.31 -11.29
CA GLY A 38 6.96 7.65 -10.95
C GLY A 38 5.73 8.51 -11.14
N ILE A 39 4.63 8.10 -10.50
CA ILE A 39 3.34 8.78 -10.51
C ILE A 39 2.90 9.15 -9.09
N VAL A 40 2.28 10.31 -8.94
CA VAL A 40 1.76 10.82 -7.66
C VAL A 40 0.36 11.36 -7.84
N LEU A 41 -0.52 11.02 -6.91
CA LEU A 41 -1.82 11.63 -6.73
C LEU A 41 -1.95 12.14 -5.30
N ILE A 42 -2.26 13.43 -5.12
CA ILE A 42 -2.53 14.04 -3.83
C ILE A 42 -3.92 14.68 -3.87
N VAL A 43 -4.73 14.27 -2.92
CA VAL A 43 -6.09 14.79 -2.73
C VAL A 43 -6.16 15.43 -1.35
N GLU A 44 -6.67 16.64 -1.26
CA GLU A 44 -6.92 17.36 -0.01
C GLU A 44 -8.41 17.67 0.11
N LYS A 45 -9.06 17.13 1.14
CA LYS A 45 -10.50 17.32 1.40
C LYS A 45 -11.37 17.06 0.16
N GLY A 46 -11.06 15.99 -0.58
CA GLY A 46 -11.77 15.60 -1.80
C GLY A 46 -11.38 16.37 -3.07
N LYS A 47 -10.48 17.36 -2.97
CA LYS A 47 -9.98 18.11 -4.12
C LYS A 47 -8.61 17.60 -4.55
N ILE A 48 -8.46 17.25 -5.82
CA ILE A 48 -7.16 16.86 -6.39
C ILE A 48 -6.27 18.11 -6.45
N ILE A 49 -5.12 18.06 -5.77
CA ILE A 49 -4.14 19.15 -5.74
C ILE A 49 -2.86 18.81 -6.48
N CYS A 50 -2.56 17.52 -6.66
CA CYS A 50 -1.50 17.05 -7.54
C CYS A 50 -1.93 15.75 -8.21
N ASP A 51 -1.73 15.63 -9.51
CA ASP A 51 -1.92 14.40 -10.29
C ASP A 51 -0.89 14.44 -11.42
N THR A 52 0.24 13.76 -11.23
CA THR A 52 1.42 13.96 -12.08
C THR A 52 2.18 12.66 -12.30
N ALA A 53 2.62 12.45 -13.55
CA ALA A 53 3.57 11.43 -13.95
C ALA A 53 4.90 12.10 -14.34
N LEU A 54 6.04 11.60 -13.84
CA LEU A 54 7.38 12.11 -14.11
C LEU A 54 8.33 10.99 -14.45
N GLY A 55 9.10 11.20 -15.55
CA GLY A 55 10.18 10.33 -15.96
C GLY A 55 9.74 9.18 -16.87
N TYR A 56 10.41 8.05 -16.76
CA TYR A 56 10.33 6.94 -17.70
C TYR A 56 9.80 5.67 -17.04
N LYS A 57 8.80 5.02 -17.66
CA LYS A 57 8.39 3.66 -17.29
C LYS A 57 9.38 2.61 -17.77
N ASN A 58 10.17 2.95 -18.79
CA ASN A 58 11.26 2.15 -19.32
C ASN A 58 12.42 3.10 -19.69
N PHE A 59 13.54 3.00 -18.97
CA PHE A 59 14.72 3.84 -19.22
C PHE A 59 15.48 3.42 -20.48
N GLU A 60 15.49 2.13 -20.82
CA GLU A 60 16.21 1.59 -21.98
C GLU A 60 15.60 2.11 -23.28
N ASP A 61 14.29 2.01 -23.43
CA ASP A 61 13.53 2.46 -24.61
C ASP A 61 13.15 3.96 -24.51
N LYS A 62 13.48 4.63 -23.41
CA LYS A 62 13.06 6.02 -23.13
C LYS A 62 11.54 6.24 -23.24
N LYS A 63 10.75 5.21 -22.89
CA LYS A 63 9.30 5.30 -22.89
C LYS A 63 8.83 6.12 -21.69
N LEU A 64 8.15 7.23 -21.97
CA LEU A 64 7.64 8.12 -20.94
C LEU A 64 6.57 7.42 -20.09
N MET A 65 6.57 7.78 -18.83
CA MET A 65 5.54 7.39 -17.88
C MET A 65 4.23 8.14 -18.14
N THR A 66 3.12 7.47 -17.94
CA THR A 66 1.78 8.06 -17.97
C THR A 66 1.07 7.79 -16.64
N LYS A 67 -0.03 8.49 -16.37
CA LYS A 67 -0.84 8.27 -15.16
C LYS A 67 -1.51 6.88 -15.15
N ASP A 68 -1.66 6.27 -16.32
CA ASP A 68 -2.26 4.96 -16.50
C ASP A 68 -1.23 3.83 -16.48
N THR A 69 0.06 4.15 -16.29
CA THR A 69 1.12 3.14 -16.20
C THR A 69 0.99 2.35 -14.90
N PRO A 70 0.75 1.02 -14.95
CA PRO A 70 0.69 0.19 -13.74
C PRO A 70 2.09 -0.05 -13.15
N PHE A 71 2.15 -0.07 -11.81
CA PHE A 71 3.33 -0.40 -11.02
C PHE A 71 3.06 -1.60 -10.13
N CYS A 72 4.07 -2.41 -9.86
CA CYS A 72 4.00 -3.32 -8.73
C CYS A 72 3.85 -2.50 -7.44
N ILE A 73 2.78 -2.73 -6.70
CA ILE A 73 2.50 -2.00 -5.45
C ILE A 73 3.03 -2.73 -4.22
N ALA A 74 3.64 -3.90 -4.41
CA ALA A 74 4.23 -4.73 -3.36
C ALA A 74 3.28 -4.88 -2.16
N SER A 75 3.72 -4.60 -0.94
CA SER A 75 2.92 -4.77 0.29
C SER A 75 1.69 -3.87 0.40
N VAL A 76 1.50 -2.86 -0.47
CA VAL A 76 0.20 -2.15 -0.59
C VAL A 76 -0.90 -3.12 -1.11
N THR A 77 -0.56 -4.34 -1.50
CA THR A 77 -1.48 -5.46 -1.72
C THR A 77 -2.23 -5.88 -0.45
N LYS A 78 -1.60 -5.78 0.73
CA LYS A 78 -2.18 -6.27 2.00
C LYS A 78 -3.53 -5.64 2.38
N PRO A 79 -3.78 -4.34 2.19
CA PRO A 79 -5.11 -3.76 2.28
C PRO A 79 -6.18 -4.46 1.43
N PHE A 80 -5.84 -4.90 0.22
CA PHE A 80 -6.76 -5.63 -0.67
C PHE A 80 -7.05 -7.03 -0.15
N THR A 81 -6.02 -7.75 0.30
CA THR A 81 -6.16 -9.08 0.91
C THR A 81 -7.00 -9.01 2.19
N ALA A 82 -6.76 -8.02 3.05
CA ALA A 82 -7.57 -7.80 4.24
C ALA A 82 -9.03 -7.50 3.87
N THR A 83 -9.27 -6.63 2.88
CA THR A 83 -10.62 -6.34 2.36
C THR A 83 -11.30 -7.61 1.83
N ALA A 84 -10.57 -8.49 1.13
CA ALA A 84 -11.10 -9.75 0.61
C ALA A 84 -11.54 -10.70 1.75
N ILE A 85 -10.75 -10.86 2.79
CA ILE A 85 -11.13 -11.62 4.01
C ILE A 85 -12.36 -10.99 4.67
N MET A 86 -12.40 -9.67 4.78
CA MET A 86 -13.54 -8.97 5.39
C MET A 86 -14.82 -9.08 4.56
N LEU A 87 -14.73 -9.17 3.23
CA LEU A 87 -15.88 -9.47 2.36
C LEU A 87 -16.42 -10.87 2.64
N LEU A 88 -15.55 -11.87 2.79
CA LEU A 88 -15.95 -13.23 3.14
C LEU A 88 -16.57 -13.30 4.53
N GLN A 89 -16.04 -12.54 5.48
CA GLN A 89 -16.64 -12.43 6.83
C GLN A 89 -18.02 -11.76 6.77
N GLN A 90 -18.18 -10.69 6.01
CA GLN A 90 -19.48 -10.00 5.83
C GLN A 90 -20.55 -10.92 5.19
N GLU A 91 -20.11 -11.91 4.40
CA GLU A 91 -20.96 -12.96 3.83
C GLU A 91 -21.16 -14.15 4.77
N HIS A 92 -20.69 -14.08 6.02
CA HIS A 92 -20.75 -15.15 7.02
C HIS A 92 -20.08 -16.46 6.57
N LYS A 93 -19.09 -16.39 5.67
CA LYS A 93 -18.34 -17.56 5.19
C LYS A 93 -17.16 -17.92 6.08
N LEU A 94 -16.71 -16.98 6.90
CA LEU A 94 -15.67 -17.15 7.91
C LEU A 94 -15.88 -16.15 9.06
N SER A 95 -15.20 -16.38 10.18
CA SER A 95 -15.03 -15.41 11.27
C SER A 95 -13.56 -15.03 11.42
N PHE A 96 -13.28 -13.79 11.86
CA PHE A 96 -11.91 -13.39 12.16
C PHE A 96 -11.25 -14.23 13.26
N ASP A 97 -12.04 -14.80 14.15
CA ASP A 97 -11.57 -15.62 15.27
C ASP A 97 -11.48 -17.12 14.94
N ASP A 98 -11.89 -17.51 13.72
CA ASP A 98 -11.68 -18.86 13.21
C ASP A 98 -10.20 -19.16 13.07
N LYS A 99 -9.83 -20.41 13.31
CA LYS A 99 -8.48 -20.92 13.10
C LYS A 99 -8.22 -21.11 11.62
N ALA A 100 -7.06 -20.68 11.14
CA ALA A 100 -6.65 -20.87 9.73
C ALA A 100 -6.71 -22.36 9.32
N SER A 101 -6.45 -23.29 10.24
CA SER A 101 -6.51 -24.74 10.01
C SER A 101 -7.91 -25.27 9.68
N GLN A 102 -8.99 -24.53 9.96
CA GLN A 102 -10.35 -24.91 9.54
C GLN A 102 -10.53 -24.82 8.02
N TYR A 103 -9.73 -24.02 7.35
CA TYR A 103 -9.78 -23.79 5.91
C TYR A 103 -8.59 -24.41 5.18
N LEU A 104 -7.46 -24.57 5.87
CA LEU A 104 -6.20 -25.09 5.31
C LEU A 104 -5.73 -26.26 6.19
N MET A 105 -6.19 -27.48 5.85
CA MET A 105 -5.90 -28.69 6.64
C MET A 105 -4.41 -29.09 6.66
N ASP A 106 -3.63 -28.55 5.73
CA ASP A 106 -2.23 -28.93 5.51
C ASP A 106 -1.24 -27.98 6.20
N LEU A 107 -1.73 -27.12 7.12
CA LEU A 107 -0.87 -26.28 7.96
C LEU A 107 -0.11 -27.14 8.99
N PRO A 108 1.17 -26.79 9.29
CA PRO A 108 1.94 -27.50 10.30
C PRO A 108 1.27 -27.42 11.68
N GLU A 109 1.50 -28.45 12.53
CA GLU A 109 0.85 -28.59 13.83
C GLU A 109 0.97 -27.33 14.70
N TYR A 110 2.15 -26.70 14.72
CA TYR A 110 2.39 -25.49 15.50
C TYR A 110 1.55 -24.27 15.04
N ALA A 111 1.06 -24.26 13.78
CA ALA A 111 0.28 -23.17 13.19
C ALA A 111 -1.24 -23.40 13.27
N GLN A 112 -1.71 -24.57 13.69
CA GLN A 112 -3.13 -24.95 13.68
C GLN A 112 -4.03 -24.06 14.56
N ASN A 113 -3.47 -23.42 15.59
CA ASN A 113 -4.23 -22.57 16.50
C ASN A 113 -4.18 -21.07 16.18
N ILE A 114 -3.56 -20.68 15.06
CA ILE A 114 -3.48 -19.29 14.63
C ILE A 114 -4.84 -18.87 14.08
N SER A 115 -5.40 -17.76 14.59
CA SER A 115 -6.64 -17.19 14.05
C SER A 115 -6.40 -16.31 12.82
N ILE A 116 -7.43 -16.14 11.98
CA ILE A 116 -7.43 -15.22 10.85
C ILE A 116 -7.08 -13.80 11.32
N ARG A 117 -7.64 -13.36 12.46
CA ARG A 117 -7.32 -12.07 13.10
C ARG A 117 -5.82 -11.91 13.36
N GLN A 118 -5.16 -12.95 13.87
CA GLN A 118 -3.73 -12.92 14.16
C GLN A 118 -2.86 -12.87 12.90
N LEU A 119 -3.34 -13.41 11.78
CA LEU A 119 -2.70 -13.25 10.48
C LEU A 119 -2.86 -11.83 9.95
N LEU A 120 -4.09 -11.26 10.01
CA LEU A 120 -4.42 -9.93 9.52
C LEU A 120 -3.62 -8.83 10.21
N ASN A 121 -3.35 -8.95 11.50
CA ASN A 121 -2.69 -7.93 12.31
C ASN A 121 -1.24 -8.27 12.69
N HIS A 122 -0.63 -9.26 12.01
CA HIS A 122 0.78 -9.64 12.20
C HIS A 122 1.14 -10.06 13.64
N THR A 123 0.23 -10.73 14.33
CA THR A 123 0.48 -11.26 15.68
C THR A 123 0.52 -12.81 15.73
N SER A 124 0.68 -13.45 14.57
CA SER A 124 0.63 -14.90 14.43
C SER A 124 1.85 -15.62 15.06
N GLY A 125 3.03 -15.01 15.03
CA GLY A 125 4.29 -15.64 15.41
C GLY A 125 4.87 -16.55 14.33
N LEU A 126 4.31 -16.57 13.14
CA LEU A 126 4.88 -17.29 12.00
C LEU A 126 6.24 -16.70 11.60
N LYS A 127 7.14 -17.56 11.17
CA LYS A 127 8.41 -17.10 10.59
C LYS A 127 8.18 -16.48 9.22
N ASP A 128 8.78 -15.31 8.98
CA ASP A 128 8.70 -14.67 7.68
C ASP A 128 9.59 -15.40 6.66
N TYR A 129 9.03 -15.70 5.49
CA TYR A 129 9.74 -16.36 4.40
C TYR A 129 10.74 -15.44 3.71
N GLU A 130 10.47 -14.14 3.68
CA GLU A 130 11.25 -13.15 2.93
C GLU A 130 12.70 -13.12 3.37
N ASN A 131 12.97 -13.27 4.66
CA ASN A 131 14.31 -13.33 5.23
C ASN A 131 15.13 -14.57 4.83
N VAL A 132 14.51 -15.59 4.24
CA VAL A 132 15.15 -16.88 3.97
C VAL A 132 15.14 -17.24 2.49
N LEU A 133 14.04 -16.94 1.77
CA LEU A 133 13.84 -17.38 0.40
C LEU A 133 14.10 -16.29 -0.66
N ILE A 134 14.34 -15.05 -0.25
CA ILE A 134 14.39 -13.88 -1.14
C ILE A 134 15.48 -13.96 -2.25
N SER A 135 16.42 -14.89 -2.14
CA SER A 135 17.44 -15.11 -3.18
C SER A 135 16.90 -15.80 -4.44
N ASP A 136 15.68 -16.36 -4.38
CA ASP A 136 15.01 -17.01 -5.52
C ASP A 136 13.93 -16.08 -6.09
N ASN A 137 14.08 -15.69 -7.36
CA ASN A 137 13.22 -14.74 -8.07
C ASN A 137 11.82 -15.30 -8.42
N ARG A 138 11.52 -16.55 -8.07
CA ARG A 138 10.30 -17.24 -8.51
C ARG A 138 9.53 -17.90 -7.39
N ILE A 139 9.67 -17.40 -6.17
CA ILE A 139 8.98 -17.93 -5.00
C ILE A 139 7.48 -17.81 -5.20
N THR A 140 6.77 -18.91 -5.02
CA THR A 140 5.31 -19.03 -5.07
C THR A 140 4.72 -19.22 -3.68
N ASN A 141 3.39 -19.20 -3.58
CA ASN A 141 2.71 -19.49 -2.31
C ASN A 141 3.00 -20.92 -1.82
N GLU A 142 3.13 -21.88 -2.74
CA GLU A 142 3.46 -23.27 -2.43
C GLU A 142 4.86 -23.41 -1.79
N ASP A 143 5.84 -22.64 -2.30
CA ASP A 143 7.20 -22.63 -1.73
C ASP A 143 7.18 -22.07 -0.31
N VAL A 144 6.38 -21.02 -0.06
CA VAL A 144 6.21 -20.45 1.29
C VAL A 144 5.55 -21.45 2.24
N LEU A 145 4.51 -22.18 1.81
CA LEU A 145 3.88 -23.21 2.60
C LEU A 145 4.86 -24.37 2.90
N ALA A 146 5.64 -24.79 1.90
CA ALA A 146 6.69 -25.79 2.07
C ALA A 146 7.79 -25.32 3.04
N PHE A 147 8.15 -24.05 3.00
CA PHE A 147 9.06 -23.42 3.96
C PHE A 147 8.49 -23.45 5.38
N LEU A 148 7.23 -23.05 5.57
CA LEU A 148 6.58 -23.07 6.87
C LEU A 148 6.52 -24.48 7.47
N LYS A 149 6.24 -25.52 6.68
CA LYS A 149 6.22 -26.92 7.13
C LYS A 149 7.56 -27.41 7.67
N LYS A 150 8.66 -26.78 7.28
CA LYS A 150 10.03 -27.14 7.75
C LYS A 150 10.45 -26.38 9.01
N GLN A 151 9.65 -25.41 9.48
CA GLN A 151 10.01 -24.64 10.68
C GLN A 151 9.72 -25.45 11.95
N PRO A 152 10.54 -25.32 13.00
CA PRO A 152 10.37 -26.06 14.25
C PRO A 152 9.18 -25.57 15.09
N GLY A 153 8.64 -24.36 14.82
CA GLY A 153 7.57 -23.74 15.58
C GLY A 153 7.41 -22.26 15.29
N LEU A 154 6.61 -21.59 16.12
CA LEU A 154 6.43 -20.14 16.07
C LEU A 154 7.65 -19.42 16.65
N THR A 155 7.93 -18.18 16.16
CA THR A 155 8.97 -17.31 16.71
C THR A 155 8.58 -16.75 18.09
N PHE A 156 7.27 -16.60 18.34
CA PHE A 156 6.67 -16.24 19.62
C PHE A 156 5.23 -16.77 19.70
N PRO A 157 4.66 -16.92 20.91
CA PRO A 157 3.27 -17.38 21.06
C PRO A 157 2.27 -16.43 20.38
N SER A 158 1.38 -16.96 19.54
CA SER A 158 0.38 -16.17 18.81
C SER A 158 -0.38 -15.22 19.72
N GLY A 159 -0.51 -13.96 19.32
CA GLY A 159 -1.15 -12.86 20.05
C GLY A 159 -0.30 -12.22 21.15
N SER A 160 0.96 -12.66 21.37
CA SER A 160 1.81 -12.10 22.42
C SER A 160 2.65 -10.90 21.98
N GLN A 161 2.97 -10.82 20.68
CA GLN A 161 3.81 -9.80 20.10
C GLN A 161 3.29 -9.41 18.70
N PHE A 162 3.69 -8.25 18.24
CA PHE A 162 3.59 -7.81 16.86
C PHE A 162 4.93 -8.01 16.16
N GLU A 163 4.90 -8.68 15.02
CA GLU A 163 6.04 -8.78 14.09
C GLU A 163 5.50 -8.89 12.68
N TYR A 164 5.82 -7.91 11.84
CA TYR A 164 5.37 -7.89 10.44
C TYR A 164 5.82 -9.17 9.73
N CYS A 165 4.87 -9.90 9.11
CA CYS A 165 5.11 -11.22 8.58
C CYS A 165 4.35 -11.44 7.27
N ASN A 166 5.09 -11.52 6.16
CA ASN A 166 4.53 -11.77 4.83
C ASN A 166 3.91 -13.16 4.74
N SER A 167 4.50 -14.18 5.37
CA SER A 167 3.96 -15.55 5.41
C SER A 167 2.50 -15.60 5.89
N GLY A 168 2.12 -14.72 6.83
CA GLY A 168 0.74 -14.62 7.30
C GLY A 168 -0.24 -14.19 6.21
N TYR A 169 0.15 -13.26 5.35
CA TYR A 169 -0.68 -12.79 4.25
C TYR A 169 -0.73 -13.77 3.07
N ILE A 170 0.31 -14.61 2.90
CA ILE A 170 0.25 -15.76 1.98
C ILE A 170 -0.85 -16.74 2.45
N ILE A 171 -0.89 -17.07 3.73
CA ILE A 171 -1.95 -17.92 4.30
C ILE A 171 -3.33 -17.29 4.12
N LEU A 172 -3.48 -15.97 4.31
CA LEU A 172 -4.75 -15.29 4.05
C LEU A 172 -5.16 -15.40 2.57
N GLY A 173 -4.22 -15.29 1.63
CA GLY A 173 -4.46 -15.53 0.20
C GLY A 173 -5.02 -16.93 -0.06
N GLN A 174 -4.42 -17.96 0.55
CA GLN A 174 -4.88 -19.35 0.44
C GLN A 174 -6.27 -19.56 1.10
N ILE A 175 -6.54 -18.91 2.22
CA ILE A 175 -7.88 -18.94 2.86
C ILE A 175 -8.94 -18.34 1.94
N ILE A 176 -8.63 -17.22 1.25
CA ILE A 176 -9.56 -16.63 0.26
C ILE A 176 -9.89 -17.65 -0.82
N GLU A 177 -8.92 -18.36 -1.34
CA GLU A 177 -9.13 -19.41 -2.37
C GLU A 177 -9.97 -20.56 -1.84
N ALA A 178 -9.61 -21.09 -0.67
CA ALA A 178 -10.31 -22.23 -0.05
C ALA A 178 -11.78 -21.91 0.26
N VAL A 179 -12.07 -20.72 0.80
CA VAL A 179 -13.42 -20.32 1.22
C VAL A 179 -14.29 -19.90 0.04
N SER A 180 -13.70 -19.23 -0.95
CA SER A 180 -14.44 -18.71 -2.10
C SER A 180 -14.61 -19.70 -3.26
N GLY A 181 -13.76 -20.71 -3.34
CA GLY A 181 -13.65 -21.61 -4.49
C GLY A 181 -13.10 -20.95 -5.76
N GLN A 182 -12.53 -19.74 -5.65
CA GLN A 182 -11.92 -18.99 -6.75
C GLN A 182 -10.42 -18.82 -6.48
N SER A 183 -9.61 -18.71 -7.54
CA SER A 183 -8.23 -18.26 -7.35
C SER A 183 -8.19 -16.87 -6.73
N TYR A 184 -7.13 -16.56 -5.96
CA TYR A 184 -6.92 -15.23 -5.39
C TYR A 184 -7.08 -14.12 -6.45
N LYS A 185 -6.45 -14.31 -7.61
CA LYS A 185 -6.55 -13.41 -8.77
C LYS A 185 -7.99 -13.15 -9.20
N ASN A 186 -8.78 -14.21 -9.39
CA ASN A 186 -10.16 -14.08 -9.81
C ASN A 186 -11.02 -13.44 -8.72
N PHE A 187 -10.79 -13.77 -7.46
CA PHE A 187 -11.52 -13.16 -6.36
C PHE A 187 -11.27 -11.65 -6.29
N ILE A 188 -10.00 -11.22 -6.30
CA ILE A 188 -9.64 -9.78 -6.26
C ILE A 188 -10.20 -9.07 -7.49
N GLN A 189 -10.08 -9.67 -8.68
CA GLN A 189 -10.62 -9.10 -9.92
C GLN A 189 -12.14 -8.90 -9.83
N ASN A 190 -12.87 -9.94 -9.44
CA ASN A 190 -14.33 -9.95 -9.50
C ASN A 190 -14.97 -9.17 -8.34
N ARG A 191 -14.33 -9.16 -7.17
CA ARG A 191 -14.92 -8.63 -5.95
C ARG A 191 -14.43 -7.24 -5.57
N ILE A 192 -13.28 -6.81 -6.12
CA ILE A 192 -12.69 -5.50 -5.82
C ILE A 192 -12.44 -4.69 -7.11
N PHE A 193 -11.65 -5.18 -8.05
CA PHE A 193 -11.26 -4.36 -9.19
C PHE A 193 -12.44 -4.04 -10.12
N ALA A 194 -13.22 -5.05 -10.53
CA ALA A 194 -14.34 -4.84 -11.43
C ALA A 194 -15.44 -3.95 -10.83
N PRO A 195 -15.93 -4.16 -9.58
CA PRO A 195 -16.92 -3.28 -8.97
C PRO A 195 -16.46 -1.83 -8.83
N LEU A 196 -15.16 -1.59 -8.67
CA LEU A 196 -14.57 -0.25 -8.52
C LEU A 196 -14.08 0.34 -9.85
N ASN A 197 -14.26 -0.37 -10.96
CA ASN A 197 -13.76 0.05 -12.27
C ASN A 197 -12.25 0.35 -12.25
N MET A 198 -11.45 -0.51 -11.58
CA MET A 198 -10.00 -0.41 -11.48
C MET A 198 -9.35 -1.09 -12.70
N GLN A 199 -9.49 -0.46 -13.88
CA GLN A 199 -9.15 -1.06 -15.18
C GLN A 199 -7.64 -1.23 -15.43
N ASN A 200 -6.81 -0.48 -14.70
CA ASN A 200 -5.35 -0.54 -14.81
C ASN A 200 -4.73 -1.34 -13.65
N SER A 201 -5.55 -2.15 -12.95
CA SER A 201 -5.09 -3.00 -11.85
C SER A 201 -5.29 -4.47 -12.18
N PHE A 202 -4.31 -5.29 -11.81
CA PHE A 202 -4.37 -6.74 -12.00
C PHE A 202 -3.49 -7.45 -10.98
N VAL A 203 -3.77 -8.74 -10.75
CA VAL A 203 -2.91 -9.62 -9.97
C VAL A 203 -1.92 -10.30 -10.92
N PHE A 204 -0.64 -10.16 -10.62
CA PHE A 204 0.45 -10.80 -11.35
C PHE A 204 0.80 -12.13 -10.69
N ASP A 205 0.59 -13.22 -11.40
CA ASP A 205 0.92 -14.59 -11.01
C ASP A 205 1.85 -15.25 -12.03
N ALA A 206 2.28 -16.47 -11.75
CA ALA A 206 3.17 -17.23 -12.63
C ALA A 206 2.58 -17.50 -14.04
N GLN A 207 1.26 -17.37 -14.22
CA GLN A 207 0.56 -17.56 -15.47
C GLN A 207 0.25 -16.25 -16.19
N THR A 208 0.49 -15.10 -15.53
CA THR A 208 0.20 -13.79 -16.12
C THR A 208 1.27 -13.42 -17.14
N VAL A 209 0.86 -13.17 -18.38
CA VAL A 209 1.71 -12.49 -19.35
C VAL A 209 1.73 -11.00 -18.99
N PRO A 210 2.89 -10.41 -18.65
CA PRO A 210 2.95 -9.00 -18.28
C PRO A 210 2.44 -8.12 -19.42
N PRO A 211 1.52 -7.16 -19.16
CA PRO A 211 1.17 -6.16 -20.15
C PRO A 211 2.41 -5.38 -20.59
N SER A 212 2.51 -5.05 -21.87
CA SER A 212 3.66 -4.30 -22.43
C SER A 212 3.78 -2.87 -21.88
N ASP A 213 2.75 -2.38 -21.20
CA ASP A 213 2.63 -0.98 -20.77
C ASP A 213 2.86 -0.77 -19.27
N ILE A 214 3.39 -1.74 -18.53
CA ILE A 214 3.77 -1.62 -17.13
C ILE A 214 5.09 -0.87 -16.96
N ALA A 215 5.29 -0.32 -15.77
CA ALA A 215 6.60 0.19 -15.36
C ALA A 215 7.57 -0.98 -15.16
N LYS A 216 8.79 -0.86 -15.69
CA LYS A 216 9.91 -1.76 -15.39
C LYS A 216 10.61 -1.30 -14.12
N ALA A 217 11.07 -2.24 -13.31
CA ALA A 217 11.83 -1.97 -12.10
C ALA A 217 13.30 -1.58 -12.40
N TYR A 218 13.85 -0.67 -11.62
CA TYR A 218 15.24 -0.21 -11.74
C TYR A 218 15.86 0.03 -10.37
N ASP A 219 17.15 -0.31 -10.26
CA ASP A 219 17.97 0.04 -9.11
C ASP A 219 18.28 1.56 -9.08
N ILE A 220 19.08 1.98 -8.07
CA ILE A 220 19.47 3.39 -7.90
C ILE A 220 20.30 3.91 -9.08
N ASP A 221 21.04 3.04 -9.75
CA ASP A 221 21.88 3.36 -10.92
C ASP A 221 21.11 3.28 -12.25
N LYS A 222 19.80 3.03 -12.20
CA LYS A 222 18.90 2.83 -13.34
C LYS A 222 19.21 1.57 -14.17
N LYS A 223 19.78 0.57 -13.54
CA LYS A 223 19.91 -0.76 -14.15
C LYS A 223 18.62 -1.53 -13.95
N PRO A 224 18.16 -2.32 -14.96
CA PRO A 224 16.98 -3.16 -14.81
C PRO A 224 17.09 -4.08 -13.60
N ASP A 225 16.01 -4.19 -12.87
CA ASP A 225 15.85 -5.08 -11.73
C ASP A 225 14.70 -6.05 -12.04
N ASP A 226 15.05 -7.18 -12.67
CA ASP A 226 14.10 -8.12 -13.30
C ASP A 226 13.42 -9.06 -12.29
N TYR A 227 13.32 -8.66 -11.03
CA TYR A 227 12.62 -9.44 -10.02
C TYR A 227 11.10 -9.39 -10.22
N PHE A 228 10.47 -10.56 -10.28
CA PHE A 228 9.01 -10.68 -10.28
C PHE A 228 8.54 -11.36 -9.01
N LEU A 229 7.72 -10.66 -8.24
CA LEU A 229 7.04 -11.23 -7.08
C LEU A 229 5.92 -12.15 -7.59
N LEU A 230 6.02 -13.46 -7.31
CA LEU A 230 5.02 -14.47 -7.68
C LEU A 230 4.14 -14.90 -6.51
N THR A 231 4.44 -14.42 -5.30
CA THR A 231 3.59 -14.64 -4.13
C THR A 231 2.34 -13.79 -4.19
N LEU A 232 1.22 -14.35 -3.73
CA LEU A 232 -0.10 -13.73 -3.76
C LEU A 232 -0.66 -13.61 -2.34
N GLY A 233 -1.25 -12.44 -2.04
CA GLY A 233 -1.80 -12.12 -0.74
C GLY A 233 -0.98 -11.12 0.04
N ASP A 234 0.33 -11.27 0.10
CA ASP A 234 1.26 -10.31 0.67
C ASP A 234 1.72 -9.25 -0.34
N GLY A 235 1.72 -9.63 -1.62
CA GLY A 235 2.13 -8.86 -2.78
C GLY A 235 1.40 -9.32 -4.04
N GLY A 236 1.98 -9.00 -5.23
CA GLY A 236 1.51 -9.50 -6.53
C GLY A 236 0.47 -8.62 -7.23
N ILE A 237 0.02 -7.51 -6.64
CA ILE A 237 -0.86 -6.56 -7.33
C ILE A 237 -0.04 -5.51 -8.08
N TYR A 238 -0.46 -5.22 -9.31
CA TYR A 238 -0.07 -4.06 -10.10
C TYR A 238 -1.23 -3.08 -10.16
N SER A 239 -0.95 -1.77 -10.01
CA SER A 239 -1.99 -0.74 -9.98
C SER A 239 -1.45 0.63 -10.39
N THR A 240 -2.35 1.62 -10.48
CA THR A 240 -2.05 3.04 -10.70
C THR A 240 -2.50 3.88 -9.51
N THR A 241 -2.05 5.13 -9.43
CA THR A 241 -2.52 6.03 -8.36
C THR A 241 -4.02 6.29 -8.43
N TRP A 242 -4.60 6.34 -9.64
CA TRP A 242 -6.05 6.52 -9.82
C TRP A 242 -6.87 5.33 -9.35
N ASP A 243 -6.41 4.11 -9.65
CA ASP A 243 -7.13 2.92 -9.21
C ASP A 243 -7.00 2.75 -7.69
N LEU A 244 -5.83 3.04 -7.11
CA LEU A 244 -5.68 3.09 -5.64
C LEU A 244 -6.56 4.16 -4.99
N TYR A 245 -6.77 5.31 -5.65
CA TYR A 245 -7.71 6.31 -5.17
C TYR A 245 -9.17 5.86 -5.24
N LYS A 246 -9.57 5.12 -6.28
CA LYS A 246 -10.90 4.48 -6.33
C LYS A 246 -11.11 3.51 -5.15
N PHE A 247 -10.08 2.73 -4.82
CA PHE A 247 -10.10 1.84 -3.66
C PHE A 247 -10.22 2.64 -2.34
N ASP A 248 -9.42 3.71 -2.16
CA ASP A 248 -9.55 4.62 -1.01
C ASP A 248 -10.98 5.17 -0.87
N GLN A 249 -11.56 5.68 -1.97
CA GLN A 249 -12.91 6.24 -1.97
C GLN A 249 -13.98 5.17 -1.67
N ALA A 250 -13.78 3.94 -2.16
CA ALA A 250 -14.70 2.84 -1.89
C ALA A 250 -14.73 2.46 -0.39
N LEU A 251 -13.57 2.45 0.27
CA LEU A 251 -13.51 2.23 1.72
C LEU A 251 -14.17 3.37 2.49
N ARG A 252 -13.96 4.63 2.09
CA ARG A 252 -14.59 5.81 2.73
C ARG A 252 -16.11 5.82 2.60
N LYS A 253 -16.60 5.37 1.45
CA LYS A 253 -18.05 5.37 1.11
C LYS A 253 -18.76 4.07 1.47
N HIS A 254 -18.07 3.14 2.12
CA HIS A 254 -18.59 1.82 2.47
C HIS A 254 -19.17 1.05 1.26
N GLN A 255 -18.53 1.16 0.10
CA GLN A 255 -19.00 0.49 -1.12
C GLN A 255 -18.65 -0.99 -1.17
N LEU A 256 -17.52 -1.40 -0.55
CA LEU A 256 -17.10 -2.80 -0.47
C LEU A 256 -17.49 -3.41 0.88
N LEU A 257 -17.17 -2.72 1.94
CA LEU A 257 -17.43 -3.15 3.32
C LEU A 257 -18.52 -2.27 3.92
N ASN A 258 -19.40 -2.84 4.74
CA ASN A 258 -20.35 -2.07 5.52
C ASN A 258 -19.60 -1.21 6.58
N LYS A 259 -20.34 -0.31 7.23
CA LYS A 259 -19.77 0.65 8.18
C LYS A 259 -19.09 -0.04 9.38
N GLU A 260 -19.65 -1.14 9.86
CA GLU A 260 -19.13 -1.92 10.99
C GLU A 260 -17.78 -2.54 10.62
N ASN A 261 -17.72 -3.27 9.52
CA ASN A 261 -16.48 -3.88 9.04
C ASN A 261 -15.42 -2.82 8.69
N THR A 262 -15.84 -1.69 8.08
CA THR A 262 -14.88 -0.60 7.82
C THR A 262 -14.28 -0.06 9.13
N LYS A 263 -15.04 -0.01 10.23
CA LYS A 263 -14.51 0.38 11.54
C LYS A 263 -13.52 -0.66 12.08
N ILE A 264 -13.91 -1.95 12.04
CA ILE A 264 -13.04 -3.07 12.48
C ILE A 264 -11.70 -3.08 11.73
N MET A 265 -11.69 -2.70 10.45
CA MET A 265 -10.46 -2.63 9.63
C MET A 265 -9.36 -1.77 10.26
N TYR A 266 -9.71 -0.75 11.02
CA TYR A 266 -8.76 0.19 11.63
C TYR A 266 -8.61 0.02 13.14
N GLU A 267 -9.25 -0.99 13.75
CA GLU A 267 -9.11 -1.28 15.18
C GLU A 267 -7.76 -1.93 15.46
N LEU A 268 -7.00 -1.31 16.35
CA LEU A 268 -5.70 -1.83 16.78
C LEU A 268 -5.87 -3.07 17.67
N PRO A 269 -5.07 -4.12 17.45
CA PRO A 269 -5.13 -5.31 18.30
C PRO A 269 -4.57 -5.02 19.69
N VAL A 270 -5.19 -5.65 20.70
CA VAL A 270 -4.66 -5.71 22.05
C VAL A 270 -3.91 -7.03 22.21
N LEU A 271 -2.62 -6.95 22.49
CA LEU A 271 -1.75 -8.10 22.72
C LEU A 271 -2.03 -8.75 24.09
N LYS A 272 -1.61 -10.01 24.28
CA LYS A 272 -1.78 -10.73 25.56
C LYS A 272 -1.16 -10.03 26.77
N ASN A 273 -0.19 -9.15 26.58
CA ASN A 273 0.43 -8.32 27.62
C ASN A 273 -0.30 -6.99 27.88
N GLY A 274 -1.46 -6.75 27.25
CA GLY A 274 -2.27 -5.54 27.38
C GLY A 274 -1.79 -4.35 26.54
N LYS A 275 -0.68 -4.45 25.82
CA LYS A 275 -0.21 -3.41 24.89
C LYS A 275 -0.94 -3.51 23.55
N THR A 276 -1.03 -2.40 22.84
CA THR A 276 -1.48 -2.35 21.45
C THR A 276 -0.29 -2.34 20.49
N SER A 277 -0.49 -2.84 19.27
CA SER A 277 0.42 -2.57 18.15
C SER A 277 -0.17 -1.44 17.30
N ASP A 278 0.60 -0.94 16.35
CA ASP A 278 0.19 0.11 15.40
C ASP A 278 -0.33 -0.44 14.06
N TYR A 279 -0.51 -1.75 13.95
CA TYR A 279 -0.97 -2.42 12.71
C TYR A 279 -2.32 -3.11 12.91
N ALA A 280 -3.29 -2.65 12.15
CA ALA A 280 -4.64 -3.21 12.09
C ALA A 280 -4.78 -4.19 10.90
N PHE A 281 -5.94 -4.27 10.24
CA PHE A 281 -6.16 -5.19 9.12
C PHE A 281 -5.65 -4.58 7.80
N GLY A 282 -4.37 -4.81 7.51
CA GLY A 282 -3.71 -4.33 6.29
C GLY A 282 -3.23 -2.88 6.34
N TRP A 283 -3.24 -2.23 7.50
CA TRP A 283 -2.91 -0.82 7.65
C TRP A 283 -2.10 -0.52 8.90
N TYR A 284 -1.07 0.30 8.77
CA TYR A 284 -0.49 1.02 9.89
C TYR A 284 -1.38 2.18 10.28
N ILE A 285 -1.69 2.30 11.56
CA ILE A 285 -2.58 3.32 12.11
C ILE A 285 -1.78 4.24 13.04
N SER A 286 -1.95 5.54 12.85
CA SER A 286 -1.39 6.55 13.76
C SER A 286 -2.41 7.68 13.89
N ASP A 287 -2.94 7.90 15.08
CA ASP A 287 -4.02 8.83 15.33
C ASP A 287 -5.19 8.59 14.34
N ASP A 288 -5.64 9.64 13.66
CA ASP A 288 -6.70 9.58 12.65
C ASP A 288 -6.18 9.26 11.24
N THR A 289 -5.05 8.58 11.11
CA THR A 289 -4.48 8.25 9.80
C THR A 289 -4.22 6.76 9.63
N ALA A 290 -4.39 6.28 8.40
CA ALA A 290 -4.01 4.94 7.99
C ALA A 290 -3.04 5.00 6.82
N MET A 291 -2.02 4.15 6.82
CA MET A 291 -1.09 4.07 5.70
C MET A 291 -0.59 2.65 5.46
N HIS A 292 -0.17 2.40 4.24
CA HIS A 292 0.71 1.27 3.93
C HIS A 292 1.76 1.68 2.92
N THR A 293 2.98 1.18 3.11
CA THR A 293 4.06 1.28 2.12
C THR A 293 4.28 -0.07 1.47
N GLY A 294 4.82 -0.06 0.27
CA GLY A 294 5.26 -1.26 -0.43
C GLY A 294 6.67 -1.08 -0.95
N GLY A 295 7.46 -2.13 -0.88
CA GLY A 295 8.80 -2.13 -1.41
C GLY A 295 9.18 -3.51 -1.90
N ILE A 296 9.68 -3.58 -3.11
CA ILE A 296 10.33 -4.74 -3.69
C ILE A 296 11.28 -4.26 -4.77
N ASN A 297 12.54 -4.65 -4.67
CA ASN A 297 13.59 -4.26 -5.61
C ASN A 297 13.43 -2.79 -6.05
N GLY A 298 13.33 -2.51 -7.35
CA GLY A 298 13.19 -1.17 -7.89
C GLY A 298 11.85 -0.49 -7.67
N PHE A 299 10.85 -1.13 -7.03
CA PHE A 299 9.56 -0.50 -6.77
C PHE A 299 9.44 0.00 -5.33
N ARG A 300 8.88 1.21 -5.16
CA ARG A 300 8.36 1.69 -3.87
C ARG A 300 6.99 2.31 -4.10
N SER A 301 6.10 2.03 -3.17
CA SER A 301 4.72 2.53 -3.18
C SER A 301 4.33 3.05 -1.81
N ILE A 302 3.40 3.99 -1.78
CA ILE A 302 2.76 4.45 -0.57
C ILE A 302 1.31 4.84 -0.86
N ILE A 303 0.44 4.47 0.05
CA ILE A 303 -0.89 5.03 0.22
C ILE A 303 -1.01 5.51 1.66
N TRP A 304 -1.21 6.81 1.84
CA TRP A 304 -1.51 7.43 3.12
C TRP A 304 -2.86 8.13 3.03
N ARG A 305 -3.66 8.00 4.07
CA ARG A 305 -5.01 8.54 4.14
C ARG A 305 -5.31 9.12 5.51
N ASP A 306 -5.89 10.31 5.55
CA ASP A 306 -6.51 10.89 6.73
C ASP A 306 -7.91 10.28 6.86
N LEU A 307 -8.23 9.67 7.99
CA LEU A 307 -9.52 9.01 8.22
C LEU A 307 -10.62 10.02 8.62
N SER A 308 -10.23 11.21 9.11
CA SER A 308 -11.14 12.26 9.57
C SER A 308 -11.66 13.13 8.43
N ASP A 309 -10.90 13.25 7.32
CA ASP A 309 -11.31 13.99 6.14
C ASP A 309 -10.95 13.24 4.84
N ASN A 310 -11.39 13.74 3.69
CA ASN A 310 -11.11 13.09 2.41
C ASN A 310 -9.76 13.55 1.85
N THR A 311 -8.68 13.35 2.62
CA THR A 311 -7.30 13.64 2.22
C THR A 311 -6.53 12.35 2.04
N CYS A 312 -5.81 12.20 0.92
CA CYS A 312 -4.90 11.09 0.71
C CYS A 312 -3.68 11.48 -0.14
N ILE A 313 -2.59 10.74 0.05
CA ILE A 313 -1.33 10.85 -0.70
C ILE A 313 -1.00 9.46 -1.23
N ILE A 314 -0.87 9.32 -2.54
CA ILE A 314 -0.53 8.07 -3.22
C ILE A 314 0.67 8.35 -4.12
N ALA A 315 1.76 7.59 -3.96
CA ALA A 315 2.94 7.70 -4.80
C ALA A 315 3.46 6.32 -5.16
N LEU A 316 3.80 6.14 -6.44
CA LEU A 316 4.35 4.92 -7.00
C LEU A 316 5.61 5.27 -7.78
N THR A 317 6.72 4.55 -7.56
CA THR A 317 7.98 4.74 -8.28
C THR A 317 8.56 3.41 -8.73
N ASN A 318 9.26 3.41 -9.85
CA ASN A 318 10.02 2.28 -10.37
C ASN A 318 11.55 2.47 -10.25
N GLN A 319 12.00 3.39 -9.41
CA GLN A 319 13.38 3.58 -9.00
C GLN A 319 13.42 3.65 -7.46
N GLY A 320 13.04 2.54 -6.84
CA GLY A 320 12.64 2.47 -5.45
C GLY A 320 13.66 2.94 -4.45
N ASP A 321 14.90 2.51 -4.56
CA ASP A 321 15.96 2.84 -3.60
C ASP A 321 16.37 4.32 -3.63
N ALA A 322 16.08 5.02 -4.73
CA ALA A 322 16.29 6.45 -4.81
C ALA A 322 15.19 7.27 -4.11
N PHE A 323 14.01 6.69 -3.85
CA PHE A 323 12.86 7.41 -3.34
C PHE A 323 12.78 7.37 -1.81
N PRO A 324 13.06 8.48 -1.11
CA PRO A 324 12.93 8.56 0.34
C PRO A 324 11.44 8.74 0.73
N VAL A 325 10.67 7.66 0.69
CA VAL A 325 9.20 7.64 0.80
C VAL A 325 8.69 8.38 2.05
N TYR A 326 9.31 8.17 3.21
CA TYR A 326 8.87 8.83 4.45
C TYR A 326 9.21 10.33 4.45
N GLN A 327 10.37 10.73 3.90
CA GLN A 327 10.71 12.15 3.76
C GLN A 327 9.74 12.86 2.81
N PHE A 328 9.37 12.20 1.73
CA PHE A 328 8.36 12.70 0.79
C PHE A 328 7.03 12.89 1.51
N LEU A 329 6.51 11.83 2.16
CA LEU A 329 5.25 11.88 2.90
C LEU A 329 5.21 13.02 3.92
N GLU A 330 6.24 13.14 4.76
CA GLU A 330 6.29 14.20 5.77
C GLU A 330 6.38 15.60 5.15
N THR A 331 7.02 15.74 4.00
CA THR A 331 7.08 17.01 3.27
C THR A 331 5.69 17.41 2.78
N GLU A 332 4.96 16.47 2.17
CA GLU A 332 3.60 16.70 1.67
C GLU A 332 2.60 16.95 2.81
N LYS A 333 2.64 16.17 3.89
CA LYS A 333 1.82 16.38 5.09
C LYS A 333 2.03 17.78 5.69
N LYS A 334 3.28 18.23 5.77
CA LYS A 334 3.61 19.59 6.24
C LYS A 334 3.08 20.66 5.30
N SER A 335 3.12 20.43 3.98
CA SER A 335 2.57 21.35 2.98
C SER A 335 1.06 21.48 3.13
N ILE A 336 0.33 20.37 3.26
CA ILE A 336 -1.11 20.32 3.49
C ILE A 336 -1.48 21.05 4.81
N ARG A 337 -0.80 20.76 5.91
CA ARG A 337 -1.05 21.41 7.21
C ARG A 337 -0.85 22.92 7.22
N LYS A 338 0.06 23.45 6.40
CA LYS A 338 0.31 24.89 6.27
C LYS A 338 -0.78 25.63 5.50
N ARG A 339 -1.69 24.91 4.84
CA ARG A 339 -2.86 25.47 4.14
C ARG A 339 -4.11 25.52 5.03
N LYS A 340 -4.11 24.73 6.12
CA LYS A 340 -5.13 24.80 7.18
C LYS A 340 -4.90 26.03 8.06
#